data_59810bdc96a936e214b55e3d5724e06d
#
_entry.id   59810bdc96a936e214b55e3d5724e06d
#
_cell.length_a   1.000
_cell.length_b   1.000
_cell.length_c   1.000
_cell.angle_alpha   90.00
_cell.angle_beta   90.00
_cell.angle_gamma   90.00
#
_symmetry.space_group_name_H-M   'P 1'
#
loop_
_entity.id
_entity.type
_entity.pdbx_description
1 polymer ?
#
loop_
_entity_poly.entity_id
_entity_poly.type
_entity_poly.pdbx_seq_one_letter_code
_entity_poly.pdbx_strand_id
1 'polypeptide(L)'
;IGSIIVQQLLAMLEAENVDDPKSRKIAHDKIVEHILFCKKLFGNDFYLEIAPALYEEQIYVNKKTLQLGEVFDLKVTIQDDSHRLTQEDYTAHKALLNSKQGEREDIDSFYKYTYLQSYDDIRKHMDPVGCDCDKLFANSMEMYDKVEEYSLLHSQQVPMVSVPDYPIADKEKKYKYLNQLYKSDNEQDRYWVNFCVDKLKEKDLYND
;
A
#
# COMPACT_ATOMS: atom_id res chain seq x y z
N ILE A 1 2.82 -7.19 3.02
CA ILE A 1 2.35 -6.33 4.14
C ILE A 1 0.83 -6.41 4.13
N GLY A 2 0.26 -7.25 4.98
CA GLY A 2 -1.18 -7.44 5.03
C GLY A 2 -1.92 -6.17 5.46
N SER A 3 -3.18 -6.05 5.03
CA SER A 3 -4.08 -4.99 5.50
C SER A 3 -4.19 -5.01 7.03
N ILE A 4 -4.67 -3.91 7.63
CA ILE A 4 -4.94 -3.85 9.09
C ILE A 4 -5.84 -5.01 9.51
N ILE A 5 -6.85 -5.35 8.70
CA ILE A 5 -7.77 -6.46 8.97
C ILE A 5 -7.01 -7.78 9.07
N VAL A 6 -6.17 -8.10 8.09
CA VAL A 6 -5.38 -9.35 8.08
C VAL A 6 -4.46 -9.44 9.30
N GLN A 7 -3.75 -8.36 9.63
CA GLN A 7 -2.87 -8.31 10.81
C GLN A 7 -3.65 -8.57 12.11
N GLN A 8 -4.82 -7.98 12.26
CA GLN A 8 -5.64 -8.21 13.45
C GLN A 8 -6.30 -9.59 13.46
N LEU A 9 -6.65 -10.18 12.31
CA LEU A 9 -7.13 -11.56 12.23
C LEU A 9 -6.05 -12.55 12.63
N LEU A 10 -4.80 -12.34 12.22
CA LEU A 10 -3.67 -13.16 12.68
C LEU A 10 -3.42 -13.00 14.18
N ALA A 11 -3.51 -11.79 14.72
CA ALA A 11 -3.42 -11.57 16.17
C ALA A 11 -4.57 -12.24 16.94
N MET A 12 -5.77 -12.35 16.34
CA MET A 12 -6.87 -13.13 16.92
C MET A 12 -6.55 -14.62 16.93
N LEU A 13 -5.98 -15.16 15.85
CA LEU A 13 -5.57 -16.56 15.78
C LEU A 13 -4.50 -16.89 16.82
N GLU A 14 -3.49 -16.05 16.97
CA GLU A 14 -2.47 -16.19 18.02
C GLU A 14 -3.09 -16.18 19.41
N ALA A 15 -4.01 -15.25 19.68
CA ALA A 15 -4.72 -15.18 20.96
C ALA A 15 -5.64 -16.39 21.22
N GLU A 16 -6.25 -16.96 20.17
CA GLU A 16 -7.02 -18.20 20.25
C GLU A 16 -6.11 -19.39 20.62
N ASN A 17 -4.93 -19.49 20.02
CA ASN A 17 -3.97 -20.57 20.26
C ASN A 17 -3.42 -20.60 21.71
N VAL A 18 -3.36 -19.45 22.38
CA VAL A 18 -2.88 -19.32 23.77
C VAL A 18 -4.01 -19.07 24.79
N ASP A 19 -5.27 -19.18 24.36
CA ASP A 19 -6.47 -18.94 25.17
C ASP A 19 -6.48 -17.57 25.88
N ASP A 20 -6.14 -16.50 25.12
CA ASP A 20 -6.17 -15.12 25.62
C ASP A 20 -7.39 -14.35 25.06
N PRO A 21 -8.55 -14.40 25.73
CA PRO A 21 -9.76 -13.74 25.29
C PRO A 21 -9.66 -12.21 25.30
N LYS A 22 -8.76 -11.64 26.10
CA LYS A 22 -8.57 -10.19 26.18
C LYS A 22 -7.88 -9.66 24.92
N SER A 23 -6.77 -10.27 24.53
CA SER A 23 -6.06 -9.90 23.28
C SER A 23 -6.92 -10.15 22.06
N ARG A 24 -7.68 -11.27 22.04
CA ARG A 24 -8.63 -11.54 20.97
C ARG A 24 -9.69 -10.45 20.83
N LYS A 25 -10.26 -9.98 21.96
CA LYS A 25 -11.24 -8.89 21.93
C LYS A 25 -10.63 -7.58 21.43
N ILE A 26 -9.42 -7.22 21.86
CA ILE A 26 -8.74 -6.01 21.41
C ILE A 26 -8.52 -6.03 19.88
N ALA A 27 -8.07 -7.17 19.35
CA ALA A 27 -7.87 -7.31 17.91
C ALA A 27 -9.20 -7.22 17.14
N HIS A 28 -10.26 -7.87 17.64
CA HIS A 28 -11.60 -7.78 17.07
C HIS A 28 -12.12 -6.33 17.06
N ASP A 29 -12.02 -5.60 18.17
CA ASP A 29 -12.51 -4.22 18.27
C ASP A 29 -11.79 -3.30 17.26
N LYS A 30 -10.49 -3.50 17.03
CA LYS A 30 -9.73 -2.78 15.99
C LYS A 30 -10.21 -3.10 14.57
N ILE A 31 -10.57 -4.34 14.29
CA ILE A 31 -11.17 -4.72 12.99
C ILE A 31 -12.48 -3.96 12.79
N VAL A 32 -13.36 -4.00 13.78
CA VAL A 32 -14.67 -3.34 13.73
C VAL A 32 -14.51 -1.84 13.48
N GLU A 33 -13.65 -1.18 14.24
CA GLU A 33 -13.37 0.25 14.10
C GLU A 33 -12.87 0.58 12.68
N HIS A 34 -11.94 -0.21 12.15
CA HIS A 34 -11.39 0.00 10.82
C HIS A 34 -12.44 -0.23 9.72
N ILE A 35 -13.25 -1.28 9.81
CA ILE A 35 -14.33 -1.56 8.86
C ILE A 35 -15.35 -0.42 8.86
N LEU A 36 -15.78 0.04 10.03
CA LEU A 36 -16.74 1.14 10.13
C LEU A 36 -16.18 2.45 9.57
N PHE A 37 -14.90 2.73 9.81
CA PHE A 37 -14.21 3.86 9.21
C PHE A 37 -14.19 3.79 7.68
N CYS A 38 -13.75 2.67 7.11
CA CYS A 38 -13.69 2.47 5.66
C CYS A 38 -15.08 2.50 5.02
N LYS A 39 -16.07 1.86 5.65
CA LYS A 39 -17.46 1.88 5.17
C LYS A 39 -18.05 3.29 5.15
N LYS A 40 -17.73 4.10 6.15
CA LYS A 40 -18.15 5.52 6.19
C LYS A 40 -17.47 6.34 5.08
N LEU A 41 -16.22 6.04 4.75
CA LEU A 41 -15.42 6.81 3.78
C LEU A 41 -15.74 6.43 2.34
N PHE A 42 -15.85 5.14 2.04
CA PHE A 42 -15.96 4.60 0.68
C PHE A 42 -17.37 4.09 0.35
N GLY A 43 -18.26 3.91 1.33
CA GLY A 43 -19.61 3.43 1.08
C GLY A 43 -19.63 2.06 0.41
N ASN A 44 -20.32 1.98 -0.73
CA ASN A 44 -20.45 0.74 -1.53
C ASN A 44 -19.20 0.39 -2.36
N ASP A 45 -18.17 1.23 -2.35
CA ASP A 45 -16.90 0.98 -3.02
C ASP A 45 -15.83 0.39 -2.08
N PHE A 46 -16.23 0.06 -0.86
CA PHE A 46 -15.41 -0.70 0.08
C PHE A 46 -15.69 -2.20 -0.04
N TYR A 47 -14.67 -2.95 -0.44
CA TYR A 47 -14.69 -4.40 -0.56
C TYR A 47 -13.72 -5.02 0.43
N LEU A 48 -14.05 -6.21 0.94
CA LEU A 48 -13.11 -7.07 1.62
C LEU A 48 -12.46 -8.02 0.60
N GLU A 49 -11.28 -8.52 0.92
CA GLU A 49 -10.46 -9.30 0.01
C GLU A 49 -9.96 -10.57 0.68
N ILE A 50 -9.97 -11.68 -0.06
CA ILE A 50 -9.41 -12.97 0.34
C ILE A 50 -8.44 -13.48 -0.71
N ALA A 51 -7.47 -14.31 -0.28
CA ALA A 51 -6.41 -14.82 -1.14
C ALA A 51 -6.46 -16.34 -1.29
N PRO A 52 -6.29 -16.90 -2.51
CA PRO A 52 -6.35 -18.34 -2.76
C PRO A 52 -5.05 -19.03 -2.38
N ALA A 53 -4.90 -19.45 -1.12
CA ALA A 53 -3.75 -20.18 -0.63
C ALA A 53 -4.13 -21.22 0.44
N LEU A 54 -3.40 -22.34 0.49
CA LEU A 54 -3.73 -23.53 1.30
C LEU A 54 -3.01 -23.63 2.64
N TYR A 55 -2.30 -22.58 3.09
CA TYR A 55 -1.71 -22.61 4.44
C TYR A 55 -2.73 -22.19 5.50
N GLU A 56 -2.59 -22.73 6.70
CA GLU A 56 -3.62 -22.69 7.74
C GLU A 56 -4.04 -21.28 8.13
N GLU A 57 -3.09 -20.37 8.27
CA GLU A 57 -3.36 -18.99 8.65
C GLU A 57 -4.19 -18.25 7.58
N GLN A 58 -3.91 -18.52 6.29
CA GLN A 58 -4.69 -17.89 5.22
C GLN A 58 -6.10 -18.47 5.15
N ILE A 59 -6.26 -19.77 5.34
CA ILE A 59 -7.59 -20.40 5.41
C ILE A 59 -8.40 -19.80 6.57
N TYR A 60 -7.78 -19.60 7.73
CA TYR A 60 -8.43 -18.93 8.88
C TYR A 60 -8.83 -17.49 8.52
N VAL A 61 -7.90 -16.70 7.98
CA VAL A 61 -8.14 -15.31 7.56
C VAL A 61 -9.28 -15.24 6.54
N ASN A 62 -9.27 -16.09 5.52
CA ASN A 62 -10.31 -16.14 4.50
C ASN A 62 -11.69 -16.42 5.10
N LYS A 63 -11.82 -17.44 5.98
CA LYS A 63 -13.08 -17.75 6.65
C LYS A 63 -13.60 -16.61 7.51
N LYS A 64 -12.71 -15.97 8.27
CA LYS A 64 -13.08 -14.81 9.11
C LYS A 64 -13.46 -13.60 8.27
N THR A 65 -12.76 -13.35 7.17
CA THR A 65 -13.09 -12.25 6.24
C THR A 65 -14.48 -12.45 5.60
N LEU A 66 -14.83 -13.67 5.22
CA LEU A 66 -16.19 -13.97 4.73
C LEU A 66 -17.26 -13.70 5.79
N GLN A 67 -17.01 -14.13 7.04
CA GLN A 67 -17.92 -13.82 8.16
C GLN A 67 -18.06 -12.32 8.40
N LEU A 68 -16.97 -11.56 8.33
CA LEU A 68 -17.02 -10.10 8.41
C LEU A 68 -17.82 -9.48 7.25
N GLY A 69 -17.67 -10.02 6.05
CA GLY A 69 -18.48 -9.61 4.89
C GLY A 69 -19.97 -9.76 5.15
N GLU A 70 -20.39 -10.89 5.71
CA GLU A 70 -21.80 -11.14 6.07
C GLU A 70 -22.28 -10.20 7.19
N VAL A 71 -21.50 -10.08 8.28
CA VAL A 71 -21.89 -9.27 9.46
C VAL A 71 -22.02 -7.79 9.12
N PHE A 72 -21.11 -7.27 8.27
CA PHE A 72 -21.08 -5.84 7.92
C PHE A 72 -21.76 -5.51 6.59
N ASP A 73 -22.39 -6.49 5.95
CA ASP A 73 -22.99 -6.32 4.62
C ASP A 73 -21.99 -5.70 3.64
N LEU A 74 -20.85 -6.39 3.46
CA LEU A 74 -19.76 -5.99 2.56
C LEU A 74 -19.53 -7.09 1.53
N LYS A 75 -19.26 -6.69 0.31
CA LYS A 75 -18.84 -7.60 -0.74
C LYS A 75 -17.39 -8.05 -0.50
N VAL A 76 -17.15 -9.32 -0.78
CA VAL A 76 -15.82 -9.93 -0.71
C VAL A 76 -15.38 -10.28 -2.12
N THR A 77 -14.12 -9.99 -2.45
CA THR A 77 -13.47 -10.32 -3.71
C THR A 77 -12.35 -11.34 -3.50
N ILE A 78 -11.93 -12.01 -4.57
CA ILE A 78 -10.70 -12.82 -4.56
C ILE A 78 -9.59 -12.03 -5.24
N GLN A 79 -8.43 -11.97 -4.59
CA GLN A 79 -7.21 -11.40 -5.15
C GLN A 79 -6.14 -12.47 -5.26
N ASP A 80 -5.48 -12.50 -6.40
CA ASP A 80 -4.26 -13.26 -6.62
C ASP A 80 -3.05 -12.32 -6.51
N ASP A 81 -2.22 -12.53 -5.47
CA ASP A 81 -0.98 -11.77 -5.24
C ASP A 81 0.17 -12.39 -6.04
N SER A 82 0.12 -12.26 -7.37
CA SER A 82 1.08 -12.90 -8.28
C SER A 82 2.46 -12.24 -8.26
N HIS A 83 3.48 -13.01 -7.87
CA HIS A 83 4.89 -12.61 -7.90
C HIS A 83 5.69 -13.31 -9.03
N ARG A 84 5.08 -14.29 -9.70
CA ARG A 84 5.65 -15.07 -10.80
C ARG A 84 4.56 -15.61 -11.72
N LEU A 85 4.93 -16.08 -12.90
CA LEU A 85 3.95 -16.53 -13.89
C LEU A 85 3.41 -17.93 -13.61
N THR A 86 4.28 -18.88 -13.28
CA THR A 86 3.90 -20.27 -13.11
C THR A 86 4.29 -20.82 -11.74
N GLN A 87 3.73 -21.95 -11.38
CA GLN A 87 4.09 -22.66 -10.15
C GLN A 87 5.53 -23.17 -10.20
N GLU A 88 6.01 -23.61 -11.37
CA GLU A 88 7.35 -24.12 -11.59
C GLU A 88 8.44 -23.06 -11.34
N ASP A 89 8.14 -21.79 -11.54
CA ASP A 89 9.06 -20.67 -11.29
C ASP A 89 9.36 -20.45 -9.79
N TYR A 90 8.73 -21.23 -8.92
CA TYR A 90 8.90 -21.08 -7.45
C TYR A 90 10.37 -21.23 -7.03
N THR A 91 11.11 -22.17 -7.60
CA THR A 91 12.53 -22.39 -7.24
C THR A 91 13.39 -21.17 -7.55
N ALA A 92 13.18 -20.53 -8.70
CA ALA A 92 13.89 -19.31 -9.08
C ALA A 92 13.50 -18.13 -8.18
N HIS A 93 12.21 -17.99 -7.87
CA HIS A 93 11.72 -16.97 -6.95
C HIS A 93 12.28 -17.15 -5.53
N LYS A 94 12.30 -18.38 -5.02
CA LYS A 94 12.91 -18.71 -3.72
C LYS A 94 14.41 -18.36 -3.68
N ALA A 95 15.15 -18.68 -4.72
CA ALA A 95 16.56 -18.32 -4.81
C ALA A 95 16.77 -16.79 -4.77
N LEU A 96 15.92 -16.03 -5.45
CA LEU A 96 15.96 -14.56 -5.41
C LEU A 96 15.67 -14.01 -4.01
N LEU A 97 14.66 -14.52 -3.31
CA LEU A 97 14.30 -14.10 -1.96
C LEU A 97 15.44 -14.39 -0.97
N ASN A 98 16.04 -15.58 -1.04
CA ASN A 98 17.12 -15.99 -0.15
C ASN A 98 18.44 -15.26 -0.42
N SER A 99 18.66 -14.75 -1.64
CA SER A 99 19.89 -14.03 -2.00
C SER A 99 20.13 -12.75 -1.18
N LYS A 100 19.06 -12.14 -0.64
CA LYS A 100 19.14 -10.85 0.07
C LYS A 100 19.17 -10.97 1.58
N GLN A 101 18.62 -12.04 2.17
CA GLN A 101 18.33 -12.07 3.62
C GLN A 101 18.66 -13.39 4.31
N GLY A 102 19.25 -14.36 3.64
CA GLY A 102 19.45 -15.72 4.16
C GLY A 102 18.15 -16.55 4.13
N GLU A 103 18.27 -17.82 4.49
CA GLU A 103 17.13 -18.75 4.50
C GLU A 103 16.08 -18.32 5.52
N ARG A 104 14.85 -18.18 5.06
CA ARG A 104 13.68 -17.91 5.89
C ARG A 104 12.67 -19.03 5.67
N GLU A 105 12.50 -19.90 6.65
CA GLU A 105 11.53 -21.00 6.61
C GLU A 105 10.08 -20.51 6.52
N ASP A 106 9.76 -19.40 7.18
CA ASP A 106 8.40 -18.84 7.24
C ASP A 106 7.87 -18.27 5.90
N ILE A 107 8.77 -18.01 4.95
CA ILE A 107 8.40 -17.42 3.66
C ILE A 107 7.87 -18.48 2.70
N ASP A 108 8.26 -19.74 2.87
CA ASP A 108 7.95 -20.82 1.93
C ASP A 108 6.45 -21.10 1.82
N SER A 109 5.70 -21.05 2.92
CA SER A 109 4.27 -21.32 2.92
C SER A 109 3.49 -20.25 2.14
N PHE A 110 3.82 -18.98 2.36
CA PHE A 110 3.16 -17.85 1.71
C PHE A 110 3.47 -17.78 0.21
N TYR A 111 4.77 -17.73 -0.15
CA TYR A 111 5.17 -17.54 -1.55
C TYR A 111 4.91 -18.74 -2.45
N LYS A 112 4.59 -19.91 -1.91
CA LYS A 112 4.23 -21.09 -2.69
C LYS A 112 3.01 -20.84 -3.60
N TYR A 113 2.10 -19.99 -3.17
CA TYR A 113 0.84 -19.71 -3.85
C TYR A 113 0.82 -18.38 -4.62
N THR A 114 1.92 -17.62 -4.64
CA THR A 114 1.98 -16.31 -5.30
C THR A 114 2.40 -16.40 -6.77
N TYR A 115 1.72 -17.23 -7.55
CA TYR A 115 1.86 -17.30 -9.00
C TYR A 115 0.54 -16.92 -9.66
N LEU A 116 0.57 -16.60 -10.96
CA LEU A 116 -0.65 -16.27 -11.69
C LEU A 116 -1.54 -17.51 -11.78
N GLN A 117 -2.51 -17.60 -10.88
CA GLN A 117 -3.36 -18.76 -10.72
C GLN A 117 -4.46 -18.78 -11.77
N SER A 118 -4.70 -19.96 -12.33
CA SER A 118 -5.88 -20.18 -13.16
C SER A 118 -7.16 -20.19 -12.31
N TYR A 119 -8.30 -20.04 -12.98
CA TYR A 119 -9.61 -20.15 -12.33
C TYR A 119 -9.81 -21.48 -11.58
N ASP A 120 -9.31 -22.57 -12.16
CA ASP A 120 -9.38 -23.90 -11.54
C ASP A 120 -8.43 -24.03 -10.33
N ASP A 121 -7.24 -23.42 -10.39
CA ASP A 121 -6.33 -23.36 -9.24
C ASP A 121 -6.97 -22.61 -8.08
N ILE A 122 -7.54 -21.44 -8.35
CA ILE A 122 -8.23 -20.63 -7.34
C ILE A 122 -9.35 -21.42 -6.69
N ARG A 123 -10.23 -22.07 -7.47
CA ARG A 123 -11.29 -22.90 -6.92
C ARG A 123 -10.75 -24.00 -6.02
N LYS A 124 -9.74 -24.73 -6.48
CA LYS A 124 -9.10 -25.80 -5.72
C LYS A 124 -8.49 -25.29 -4.40
N HIS A 125 -7.85 -24.13 -4.44
CA HIS A 125 -7.23 -23.55 -3.25
C HIS A 125 -8.27 -22.97 -2.28
N MET A 126 -9.46 -22.64 -2.76
CA MET A 126 -10.55 -22.14 -1.95
C MET A 126 -11.48 -23.24 -1.39
N ASP A 127 -11.34 -24.50 -1.84
CA ASP A 127 -12.14 -25.62 -1.33
C ASP A 127 -12.16 -25.71 0.21
N PRO A 128 -11.03 -25.61 0.94
CA PRO A 128 -11.03 -25.69 2.40
C PRO A 128 -11.72 -24.51 3.10
N VAL A 129 -11.91 -23.41 2.39
CA VAL A 129 -12.64 -22.23 2.89
C VAL A 129 -14.14 -22.45 2.80
N GLY A 130 -14.60 -23.18 1.80
CA GLY A 130 -16.02 -23.53 1.60
C GLY A 130 -16.86 -22.35 1.12
N CYS A 131 -16.31 -21.52 0.22
CA CYS A 131 -16.97 -20.33 -0.31
C CYS A 131 -17.51 -20.56 -1.74
N ASP A 132 -18.47 -19.72 -2.13
CA ASP A 132 -18.95 -19.62 -3.51
C ASP A 132 -18.00 -18.76 -4.33
N CYS A 133 -17.02 -19.39 -5.00
CA CYS A 133 -16.05 -18.70 -5.84
C CYS A 133 -16.69 -17.90 -6.98
N ASP A 134 -17.81 -18.37 -7.56
CA ASP A 134 -18.50 -17.66 -8.64
C ASP A 134 -19.05 -16.32 -8.18
N LYS A 135 -19.63 -16.28 -6.99
CA LYS A 135 -20.06 -15.03 -6.36
C LYS A 135 -18.90 -14.07 -6.11
N LEU A 136 -17.77 -14.58 -5.67
CA LEU A 136 -16.57 -13.75 -5.39
C LEU A 136 -15.98 -13.19 -6.68
N PHE A 137 -15.91 -13.99 -7.75
CA PHE A 137 -15.49 -13.52 -9.07
C PHE A 137 -16.46 -12.47 -9.65
N ALA A 138 -17.76 -12.68 -9.47
CA ALA A 138 -18.77 -11.70 -9.89
C ALA A 138 -18.57 -10.35 -9.17
N ASN A 139 -18.23 -10.36 -7.87
CA ASN A 139 -17.91 -9.14 -7.13
C ASN A 139 -16.62 -8.45 -7.67
N SER A 140 -15.61 -9.23 -8.07
CA SER A 140 -14.39 -8.69 -8.70
C SER A 140 -14.71 -8.05 -10.06
N MET A 141 -15.56 -8.67 -10.85
CA MET A 141 -16.01 -8.10 -12.13
C MET A 141 -16.84 -6.83 -11.94
N GLU A 142 -17.72 -6.80 -10.93
CA GLU A 142 -18.48 -5.59 -10.60
C GLU A 142 -17.53 -4.42 -10.23
N MET A 143 -16.46 -4.69 -9.47
CA MET A 143 -15.46 -3.69 -9.15
C MET A 143 -14.73 -3.19 -10.40
N TYR A 144 -14.39 -4.09 -11.33
CA TYR A 144 -13.79 -3.75 -12.61
C TYR A 144 -14.72 -2.86 -13.46
N ASP A 145 -16.01 -3.19 -13.53
CA ASP A 145 -17.01 -2.44 -14.32
C ASP A 145 -17.26 -1.01 -13.79
N LYS A 146 -16.88 -0.74 -12.53
CA LYS A 146 -16.94 0.62 -11.95
C LYS A 146 -15.76 1.51 -12.35
N VAL A 147 -14.69 0.92 -12.89
CA VAL A 147 -13.50 1.69 -13.30
C VAL A 147 -13.80 2.44 -14.59
N GLU A 148 -13.76 3.77 -14.51
CA GLU A 148 -13.92 4.63 -15.68
C GLU A 148 -12.60 4.78 -16.43
N GLU A 149 -12.69 4.95 -17.75
CA GLU A 149 -11.52 5.19 -18.59
C GLU A 149 -11.02 6.63 -18.38
N TYR A 150 -9.81 6.81 -17.87
CA TYR A 150 -9.21 8.13 -17.67
C TYR A 150 -7.70 8.09 -17.87
N SER A 151 -7.11 9.25 -18.14
CA SER A 151 -5.67 9.38 -18.29
C SER A 151 -5.00 9.83 -16.99
N LEU A 152 -4.00 9.09 -16.55
CA LEU A 152 -3.11 9.48 -15.45
C LEU A 152 -1.99 10.43 -15.91
N LEU A 153 -1.86 10.61 -17.24
CA LEU A 153 -0.82 11.47 -17.79
C LEU A 153 -1.26 12.93 -17.73
N HIS A 154 -0.63 13.67 -16.86
CA HIS A 154 -0.75 15.13 -16.78
C HIS A 154 0.55 15.80 -17.19
N SER A 155 0.48 17.08 -17.59
CA SER A 155 1.69 17.88 -17.72
C SER A 155 2.46 17.93 -16.41
N GLN A 156 3.77 17.98 -16.50
CA GLN A 156 4.63 18.05 -15.31
C GLN A 156 4.23 19.26 -14.44
N GLN A 157 3.89 18.98 -13.20
CA GLN A 157 3.59 20.01 -12.20
C GLN A 157 4.75 20.06 -11.19
N VAL A 158 5.43 21.18 -11.15
CA VAL A 158 6.41 21.45 -10.11
C VAL A 158 5.64 21.89 -8.86
N PRO A 159 5.83 21.24 -7.70
CA PRO A 159 5.16 21.66 -6.48
C PRO A 159 5.53 23.11 -6.14
N MET A 160 4.51 23.96 -6.00
CA MET A 160 4.69 25.32 -5.53
C MET A 160 4.74 25.31 -4.00
N VAL A 161 5.88 25.66 -3.43
CA VAL A 161 6.07 25.77 -1.99
C VAL A 161 5.89 27.23 -1.58
N SER A 162 5.06 27.47 -0.57
CA SER A 162 4.96 28.81 0.03
C SER A 162 6.28 29.14 0.73
N VAL A 163 6.90 30.22 0.34
CA VAL A 163 8.20 30.67 0.87
C VAL A 163 8.08 32.10 1.37
N PRO A 164 8.95 32.52 2.32
CA PRO A 164 9.05 33.92 2.70
C PRO A 164 9.37 34.81 1.47
N ASP A 165 8.62 35.89 1.30
CA ASP A 165 8.88 36.82 0.21
C ASP A 165 10.07 37.72 0.53
N TYR A 166 10.98 37.85 -0.43
CA TYR A 166 12.10 38.76 -0.39
C TYR A 166 11.90 39.90 -1.39
N PRO A 167 12.23 41.12 -1.01
CA PRO A 167 12.08 42.26 -1.90
C PRO A 167 12.95 42.12 -3.14
N ILE A 168 12.43 42.59 -4.28
CA ILE A 168 13.20 42.71 -5.51
C ILE A 168 14.38 43.67 -5.25
N ALA A 169 15.59 43.21 -5.49
CA ALA A 169 16.79 43.93 -5.13
C ALA A 169 17.96 43.69 -6.11
N ASP A 170 18.83 44.65 -6.21
CA ASP A 170 20.12 44.55 -6.91
C ASP A 170 21.23 44.47 -5.84
N LYS A 171 21.41 43.27 -5.28
CA LYS A 171 22.25 43.04 -4.08
C LYS A 171 23.70 42.75 -4.41
N GLU A 172 23.93 42.08 -5.54
CA GLU A 172 25.23 41.49 -5.81
C GLU A 172 26.13 42.43 -6.62
N LYS A 173 27.30 42.72 -6.05
CA LYS A 173 28.34 43.50 -6.71
C LYS A 173 29.35 42.62 -7.45
N LYS A 174 29.71 41.48 -6.85
CA LYS A 174 30.74 40.56 -7.38
C LYS A 174 30.12 39.53 -8.32
N TYR A 175 29.05 38.85 -7.89
CA TYR A 175 28.37 37.81 -8.63
C TYR A 175 27.12 38.38 -9.33
N LYS A 176 27.34 39.32 -10.24
CA LYS A 176 26.24 40.07 -10.91
C LYS A 176 25.18 39.21 -11.53
N TYR A 177 25.50 38.00 -11.98
CA TYR A 177 24.54 37.04 -12.54
C TYR A 177 23.45 36.63 -11.54
N LEU A 178 23.74 36.65 -10.22
CA LEU A 178 22.73 36.34 -9.20
C LEU A 178 21.64 37.40 -9.11
N ASN A 179 21.91 38.62 -9.62
CA ASN A 179 20.89 39.67 -9.64
C ASN A 179 19.68 39.32 -10.51
N GLN A 180 19.80 38.40 -11.46
CA GLN A 180 18.67 37.89 -12.23
C GLN A 180 17.68 37.17 -11.31
N LEU A 181 18.14 36.40 -10.33
CA LEU A 181 17.32 35.72 -9.36
C LEU A 181 16.80 36.68 -8.27
N TYR A 182 17.61 37.58 -7.80
CA TYR A 182 17.19 38.60 -6.82
C TYR A 182 16.12 39.55 -7.37
N LYS A 183 16.10 39.77 -8.71
CA LYS A 183 15.14 40.62 -9.41
C LYS A 183 13.99 39.84 -10.05
N SER A 184 13.94 38.52 -9.89
CA SER A 184 12.86 37.70 -10.45
C SER A 184 11.51 38.13 -9.88
N ASP A 185 10.50 38.13 -10.73
CA ASP A 185 9.10 38.31 -10.33
C ASP A 185 8.60 37.10 -9.52
N ASN A 186 9.27 35.94 -9.65
CA ASN A 186 8.98 34.73 -8.88
C ASN A 186 9.59 34.82 -7.47
N GLU A 187 8.73 34.78 -6.45
CA GLU A 187 9.14 34.80 -5.05
C GLU A 187 10.04 33.60 -4.65
N GLN A 188 9.87 32.47 -5.30
CA GLN A 188 10.66 31.27 -5.04
C GLN A 188 12.12 31.43 -5.52
N ASP A 189 12.34 32.09 -6.64
CA ASP A 189 13.69 32.40 -7.11
C ASP A 189 14.41 33.34 -6.13
N ARG A 190 13.69 34.38 -5.67
CA ARG A 190 14.23 35.32 -4.67
C ARG A 190 14.54 34.64 -3.35
N TYR A 191 13.64 33.79 -2.88
CA TYR A 191 13.90 32.97 -1.67
C TYR A 191 15.12 32.08 -1.86
N TRP A 192 15.16 31.32 -2.97
CA TRP A 192 16.22 30.37 -3.23
C TRP A 192 17.61 31.01 -3.26
N VAL A 193 17.76 32.11 -3.98
CA VAL A 193 19.06 32.80 -4.04
C VAL A 193 19.50 33.35 -2.68
N ASN A 194 18.58 33.92 -1.89
CA ASN A 194 18.89 34.39 -0.53
C ASN A 194 19.30 33.23 0.35
N PHE A 195 18.53 32.13 0.36
CA PHE A 195 18.83 30.93 1.13
C PHE A 195 20.21 30.33 0.78
N CYS A 196 20.52 30.17 -0.51
CA CYS A 196 21.80 29.61 -0.93
C CYS A 196 22.97 30.51 -0.52
N VAL A 197 22.86 31.80 -0.71
CA VAL A 197 23.94 32.75 -0.35
C VAL A 197 24.15 32.80 1.16
N ASP A 198 23.07 32.79 1.95
CA ASP A 198 23.19 32.76 3.42
C ASP A 198 23.85 31.46 3.89
N LYS A 199 23.52 30.32 3.29
CA LYS A 199 24.16 29.04 3.61
C LYS A 199 25.65 28.99 3.18
N LEU A 200 26.00 29.61 2.10
CA LEU A 200 27.40 29.72 1.71
C LEU A 200 28.19 30.61 2.67
N LYS A 201 27.62 31.72 3.16
CA LYS A 201 28.22 32.59 4.19
C LYS A 201 28.42 31.86 5.52
N GLU A 202 27.38 31.12 5.98
CA GLU A 202 27.46 30.29 7.18
C GLU A 202 28.62 29.27 7.15
N LYS A 203 28.99 28.82 5.93
CA LYS A 203 30.06 27.83 5.72
C LYS A 203 31.42 28.45 5.34
N ASP A 204 31.58 29.76 5.40
CA ASP A 204 32.78 30.50 4.95
C ASP A 204 33.17 30.18 3.47
N LEU A 205 32.20 29.83 2.66
CA LEU A 205 32.39 29.52 1.24
C LEU A 205 32.01 30.70 0.31
N TYR A 206 31.39 31.73 0.86
CA TYR A 206 31.05 32.95 0.13
C TYR A 206 32.11 34.02 0.37
N ASN A 207 33.04 34.12 -0.58
CA ASN A 207 34.14 35.11 -0.51
C ASN A 207 33.69 36.44 -1.10
N ASP A 208 33.79 37.51 -0.36
CA ASP A 208 33.55 38.90 -0.81
C ASP A 208 34.55 39.38 -1.88
#